data_bd6e492c450afba79a9422fbb7039d90
#
_entry.id   bd6e492c450afba79a9422fbb7039d90
#
_cell.length_a   1.000
_cell.length_b   1.000
_cell.length_c   1.000
_cell.angle_alpha   90.00
_cell.angle_beta   90.00
_cell.angle_gamma   90.00
#
_symmetry.space_group_name_H-M   'P 1'
#
loop_
_entity.id
_entity.type
_entity.pdbx_description
1 polymer ?
#
loop_
_entity_poly.entity_id
_entity_poly.type
_entity_poly.pdbx_seq_one_letter_code
_entity_poly.pdbx_strand_id
1 'polypeptide(L)'
;TILNHRNSLHDELKATGTDSVDAIFCTTQMERHWQAMAESIRPQGRIVLIDDPVDLVDITVFKFKSVAISWEFMYTRSMFATEDIAEQGKLLATVAGLLDEGTLVTTRKKTFNGLTPENIQAMHIQQESGTMMGKQVLRL
;
A
#
# COMPACT_ATOMS: atom_id res chain seq x y z
N THR A 1 -15.37 3.78 -2.11
CA THR A 1 -15.18 5.18 -2.54
C THR A 1 -13.74 5.38 -2.99
N ILE A 2 -13.53 6.06 -4.11
CA ILE A 2 -12.20 6.48 -4.61
C ILE A 2 -12.12 7.99 -4.41
N LEU A 3 -11.04 8.44 -3.78
CA LEU A 3 -10.75 9.86 -3.55
C LEU A 3 -9.65 10.33 -4.50
N ASN A 4 -9.67 11.61 -4.86
CA ASN A 4 -8.62 12.21 -5.66
C ASN A 4 -7.44 12.63 -4.76
N HIS A 5 -6.39 11.82 -4.72
CA HIS A 5 -5.19 12.06 -3.91
C HIS A 5 -4.35 13.28 -4.32
N ARG A 6 -4.71 13.97 -5.41
CA ARG A 6 -4.09 15.24 -5.82
C ARG A 6 -4.63 16.43 -5.04
N ASN A 7 -5.82 16.28 -4.45
CA ASN A 7 -6.46 17.23 -3.55
C ASN A 7 -6.13 16.88 -2.09
N SER A 8 -6.61 17.66 -1.15
CA SER A 8 -6.59 17.31 0.27
C SER A 8 -7.43 16.04 0.48
N LEU A 9 -6.80 14.94 0.89
CA LEU A 9 -7.52 13.69 1.18
C LEU A 9 -8.55 13.85 2.29
N HIS A 10 -8.29 14.74 3.25
CA HIS A 10 -9.22 15.04 4.34
C HIS A 10 -10.50 15.72 3.81
N ASP A 11 -10.36 16.70 2.92
CA ASP A 11 -11.50 17.40 2.34
C ASP A 11 -12.30 16.49 1.40
N GLU A 12 -11.60 15.69 0.59
CA GLU A 12 -12.23 14.67 -0.26
C GLU A 12 -13.01 13.65 0.58
N LEU A 13 -12.47 13.21 1.72
CA LEU A 13 -13.14 12.30 2.63
C LEU A 13 -14.42 12.92 3.20
N LYS A 14 -14.33 14.17 3.70
CA LYS A 14 -15.50 14.93 4.20
C LYS A 14 -16.58 15.10 3.15
N ALA A 15 -16.21 15.33 1.91
CA ALA A 15 -17.17 15.46 0.79
C ALA A 15 -17.98 14.16 0.56
N THR A 16 -17.49 13.00 1.02
CA THR A 16 -18.25 11.74 1.01
C THR A 16 -19.18 11.56 2.23
N GLY A 17 -19.23 12.52 3.14
CA GLY A 17 -19.99 12.42 4.40
C GLY A 17 -19.26 11.65 5.51
N THR A 18 -17.94 11.44 5.36
CA THR A 18 -17.10 10.73 6.34
C THR A 18 -16.19 11.72 7.04
N ASP A 19 -16.42 12.00 8.32
CA ASP A 19 -15.62 12.97 9.09
C ASP A 19 -14.24 12.42 9.49
N SER A 20 -14.14 11.12 9.74
CA SER A 20 -12.89 10.47 10.13
C SER A 20 -12.93 8.96 9.83
N VAL A 21 -11.76 8.33 9.87
CA VAL A 21 -11.60 6.88 9.66
C VAL A 21 -11.01 6.19 10.89
N ASP A 22 -11.34 4.92 11.09
CA ASP A 22 -10.84 4.09 12.20
C ASP A 22 -9.39 3.69 12.04
N ALA A 23 -8.99 3.41 10.80
CA ALA A 23 -7.66 2.94 10.46
C ALA A 23 -7.20 3.49 9.12
N ILE A 24 -5.88 3.72 9.00
CA ILE A 24 -5.21 4.12 7.76
C ILE A 24 -4.11 3.11 7.47
N PHE A 25 -4.09 2.58 6.25
CA PHE A 25 -2.99 1.79 5.72
C PHE A 25 -2.28 2.61 4.65
N CYS A 26 -1.10 3.14 4.98
CA CYS A 26 -0.32 3.99 4.08
C CYS A 26 0.73 3.14 3.37
N THR A 27 0.61 3.03 2.06
CA THR A 27 1.45 2.16 1.22
C THR A 27 2.48 2.91 0.40
N THR A 28 2.42 4.25 0.35
CA THR A 28 3.35 5.08 -0.42
C THR A 28 3.21 6.55 -0.08
N GLN A 29 4.28 7.33 -0.29
CA GLN A 29 4.33 8.79 -0.15
C GLN A 29 3.80 9.28 1.21
N MET A 30 4.21 8.62 2.29
CA MET A 30 3.69 8.91 3.62
C MET A 30 3.92 10.37 4.04
N GLU A 31 5.05 10.98 3.71
CA GLU A 31 5.34 12.39 4.07
C GLU A 31 4.31 13.34 3.45
N ARG A 32 3.98 13.10 2.18
CA ARG A 32 3.00 13.91 1.46
C ARG A 32 1.62 13.86 2.10
N HIS A 33 1.28 12.72 2.68
CA HIS A 33 -0.03 12.48 3.26
C HIS A 33 -0.06 12.59 4.78
N TRP A 34 1.08 12.92 5.43
CA TRP A 34 1.24 12.90 6.88
C TRP A 34 0.22 13.75 7.61
N GLN A 35 0.10 15.01 7.18
CA GLN A 35 -0.87 15.93 7.77
C GLN A 35 -2.31 15.50 7.51
N ALA A 36 -2.63 15.07 6.28
CA ALA A 36 -3.97 14.60 5.94
C ALA A 36 -4.37 13.34 6.72
N MET A 37 -3.41 12.44 7.01
CA MET A 37 -3.63 11.29 7.89
C MET A 37 -3.95 11.75 9.31
N ALA A 38 -3.22 12.73 9.85
CA ALA A 38 -3.46 13.26 11.19
C ALA A 38 -4.84 13.92 11.31
N GLU A 39 -5.30 14.60 10.27
CA GLU A 39 -6.61 15.23 10.21
C GLU A 39 -7.74 14.21 10.10
N SER A 40 -7.56 13.19 9.28
CA SER A 40 -8.58 12.20 8.92
C SER A 40 -8.75 11.07 9.91
N ILE A 41 -7.69 10.70 10.65
CA ILE A 41 -7.79 9.62 11.64
C ILE A 41 -8.61 10.05 12.85
N ARG A 42 -9.52 9.19 13.34
CA ARG A 42 -10.25 9.45 14.58
C ARG A 42 -9.35 9.37 15.82
N PRO A 43 -9.76 9.94 16.95
CA PRO A 43 -9.10 9.66 18.22
C PRO A 43 -9.03 8.16 18.51
N GLN A 44 -7.87 7.69 19.02
CA GLN A 44 -7.57 6.29 19.29
C GLN A 44 -7.60 5.38 18.03
N GLY A 45 -7.47 5.98 16.83
CA GLY A 45 -7.34 5.27 15.57
C GLY A 45 -5.99 4.59 15.43
N ARG A 46 -5.80 3.86 14.32
CA ARG A 46 -4.58 3.13 14.02
C ARG A 46 -4.06 3.49 12.64
N ILE A 47 -2.74 3.62 12.53
CA ILE A 47 -2.05 3.83 11.26
C ILE A 47 -1.01 2.72 11.09
N VAL A 48 -1.02 2.09 9.93
CA VAL A 48 0.00 1.12 9.52
C VAL A 48 0.77 1.71 8.35
N LEU A 49 2.10 1.73 8.46
CA LEU A 49 3.02 2.29 7.49
C LEU A 49 3.89 1.18 6.91
N ILE A 50 4.10 1.19 5.59
CA ILE A 50 5.02 0.27 4.91
C ILE A 50 6.10 1.00 4.10
N ASP A 51 5.94 2.32 3.94
CA ASP A 51 6.84 3.17 3.16
C ASP A 51 7.80 3.92 4.09
N ASP A 52 9.03 4.10 3.66
CA ASP A 52 10.04 4.82 4.43
C ASP A 52 9.97 6.31 4.11
N PRO A 53 9.98 7.20 5.12
CA PRO A 53 10.02 8.63 4.86
C PRO A 53 11.39 9.04 4.31
N VAL A 54 11.41 9.91 3.30
CA VAL A 54 12.63 10.50 2.77
C VAL A 54 13.17 11.54 3.77
N ASP A 55 12.27 12.34 4.36
CA ASP A 55 12.57 13.36 5.34
C ASP A 55 11.96 13.03 6.71
N LEU A 56 12.44 13.73 7.74
CA LEU A 56 11.88 13.59 9.09
C LEU A 56 10.43 14.09 9.13
N VAL A 57 9.57 13.32 9.77
CA VAL A 57 8.17 13.66 10.01
C VAL A 57 7.91 13.90 11.48
N ASP A 58 7.06 14.87 11.80
CA ASP A 58 6.67 15.16 13.17
C ASP A 58 5.57 14.20 13.63
N ILE A 59 5.95 13.20 14.44
CA ILE A 59 4.99 12.24 15.01
C ILE A 59 4.03 12.88 16.03
N THR A 60 4.37 14.05 16.57
CA THR A 60 3.58 14.70 17.64
C THR A 60 2.22 15.18 17.14
N VAL A 61 2.01 15.31 15.83
CA VAL A 61 0.71 15.66 15.24
C VAL A 61 -0.41 14.67 15.60
N PHE A 62 -0.05 13.44 15.94
CA PHE A 62 -0.99 12.39 16.34
C PHE A 62 -1.24 12.31 17.87
N LYS A 63 -0.44 13.01 18.66
CA LYS A 63 -0.42 12.87 20.11
C LYS A 63 -1.78 13.15 20.75
N PHE A 64 -2.43 14.25 20.38
CA PHE A 64 -3.70 14.64 21.00
C PHE A 64 -4.86 13.70 20.70
N LYS A 65 -4.74 12.91 19.61
CA LYS A 65 -5.72 11.88 19.26
C LYS A 65 -5.36 10.50 19.83
N SER A 66 -4.22 10.35 20.52
CA SER A 66 -3.73 9.06 21.05
C SER A 66 -3.71 7.96 19.98
N VAL A 67 -3.21 8.29 18.79
CA VAL A 67 -3.17 7.37 17.64
C VAL A 67 -2.08 6.33 17.83
N ALA A 68 -2.39 5.06 17.54
CA ALA A 68 -1.40 4.00 17.48
C ALA A 68 -0.80 3.95 16.06
N ILE A 69 0.53 4.03 15.97
CA ILE A 69 1.28 3.91 14.71
C ILE A 69 2.12 2.64 14.76
N SER A 70 2.05 1.84 13.72
CA SER A 70 2.85 0.62 13.57
C SER A 70 3.48 0.54 12.18
N TRP A 71 4.63 -0.11 12.11
CA TRP A 71 5.26 -0.46 10.85
C TRP A 71 4.86 -1.88 10.45
N GLU A 72 4.70 -2.09 9.16
CA GLU A 72 4.67 -3.41 8.55
C GLU A 72 5.84 -3.52 7.57
N PHE A 73 6.74 -4.44 7.85
CA PHE A 73 7.88 -4.72 7.01
C PHE A 73 7.88 -6.19 6.61
N MET A 74 7.71 -6.46 5.33
CA MET A 74 7.51 -7.81 4.78
C MET A 74 8.64 -8.80 5.13
N TYR A 75 9.84 -8.32 5.43
CA TYR A 75 11.00 -9.17 5.73
C TYR A 75 11.24 -9.37 7.23
N THR A 76 10.47 -8.77 8.13
CA THR A 76 10.68 -8.92 9.58
C THR A 76 10.77 -10.36 9.99
N ARG A 77 9.83 -11.20 9.56
CA ARG A 77 9.79 -12.62 9.91
C ARG A 77 11.03 -13.39 9.46
N SER A 78 11.46 -13.18 8.22
CA SER A 78 12.62 -13.85 7.65
C SER A 78 13.95 -13.30 8.18
N MET A 79 14.08 -11.98 8.37
CA MET A 79 15.29 -11.34 8.86
C MET A 79 15.61 -11.71 10.31
N PHE A 80 14.59 -11.82 11.14
CA PHE A 80 14.74 -12.07 12.57
C PHE A 80 14.40 -13.51 12.97
N ALA A 81 14.08 -14.39 11.99
CA ALA A 81 13.68 -15.78 12.21
C ALA A 81 12.64 -15.90 13.34
N THR A 82 11.58 -15.10 13.26
CA THR A 82 10.53 -15.05 14.27
C THR A 82 9.79 -16.39 14.38
N GLU A 83 9.18 -16.67 15.54
CA GLU A 83 8.44 -17.92 15.78
C GLU A 83 7.31 -18.16 14.74
N ASP A 84 6.77 -17.07 14.18
CA ASP A 84 5.71 -17.09 13.18
C ASP A 84 6.21 -16.99 11.73
N ILE A 85 7.46 -17.34 11.44
CA ILE A 85 8.09 -17.23 10.09
C ILE A 85 7.27 -17.90 8.98
N ALA A 86 6.53 -18.95 9.30
CA ALA A 86 5.70 -19.68 8.33
C ALA A 86 4.41 -18.94 7.93
N GLU A 87 3.97 -17.92 8.67
CA GLU A 87 2.69 -17.25 8.44
C GLU A 87 2.61 -16.53 7.10
N GLN A 88 3.73 -15.98 6.62
CA GLN A 88 3.79 -15.36 5.30
C GLN A 88 3.49 -16.37 4.17
N GLY A 89 4.06 -17.57 4.27
CA GLY A 89 3.78 -18.64 3.31
C GLY A 89 2.31 -19.08 3.33
N LYS A 90 1.72 -19.20 4.51
CA LYS A 90 0.29 -19.52 4.67
C LYS A 90 -0.61 -18.43 4.08
N LEU A 91 -0.29 -17.15 4.34
CA LEU A 91 -1.02 -16.03 3.76
C LEU A 91 -0.97 -16.05 2.23
N LEU A 92 0.21 -16.26 1.64
CA LEU A 92 0.38 -16.33 0.19
C LEU A 92 -0.37 -17.52 -0.42
N ALA A 93 -0.38 -18.68 0.24
CA ALA A 93 -1.17 -19.83 -0.19
C ALA A 93 -2.67 -19.55 -0.16
N THR A 94 -3.15 -18.85 0.88
CA THR A 94 -4.55 -18.40 0.97
C THR A 94 -4.91 -17.46 -0.16
N VAL A 95 -4.06 -16.46 -0.44
CA VAL A 95 -4.29 -15.51 -1.55
C VAL A 95 -4.30 -16.23 -2.91
N ALA A 96 -3.41 -17.20 -3.12
CA ALA A 96 -3.40 -18.02 -4.34
C ALA A 96 -4.72 -18.78 -4.50
N GLY A 97 -5.22 -19.45 -3.46
CA GLY A 97 -6.51 -20.14 -3.48
C GLY A 97 -7.67 -19.21 -3.82
N LEU A 98 -7.72 -18.02 -3.19
CA LEU A 98 -8.78 -17.02 -3.46
C LEU A 98 -8.73 -16.48 -4.92
N LEU A 99 -7.54 -16.42 -5.53
CA LEU A 99 -7.39 -16.07 -6.94
C LEU A 99 -7.88 -17.19 -7.84
N ASP A 100 -7.56 -18.45 -7.52
CA ASP A 100 -7.98 -19.63 -8.30
C ASP A 100 -9.50 -19.82 -8.23
N GLU A 101 -10.11 -19.54 -7.10
CA GLU A 101 -11.58 -19.55 -6.90
C GLU A 101 -12.29 -18.34 -7.55
N GLY A 102 -11.55 -17.33 -8.00
CA GLY A 102 -12.12 -16.10 -8.55
C GLY A 102 -12.72 -15.15 -7.51
N THR A 103 -12.52 -15.41 -6.22
CA THR A 103 -12.93 -14.51 -5.12
C THR A 103 -12.11 -13.23 -5.13
N LEU A 104 -10.82 -13.34 -5.43
CA LEU A 104 -9.94 -12.20 -5.70
C LEU A 104 -9.71 -12.05 -7.19
N VAL A 105 -9.72 -10.80 -7.65
CA VAL A 105 -9.42 -10.45 -9.05
C VAL A 105 -7.95 -10.11 -9.17
N THR A 106 -7.26 -10.78 -10.11
CA THR A 106 -5.85 -10.49 -10.38
C THR A 106 -5.64 -9.04 -10.82
N THR A 107 -4.60 -8.42 -10.31
CA THR A 107 -4.15 -7.08 -10.75
C THR A 107 -3.34 -7.11 -12.05
N ARG A 108 -3.10 -8.28 -12.64
CA ARG A 108 -2.41 -8.44 -13.92
C ARG A 108 -3.20 -7.77 -15.04
N LYS A 109 -2.61 -6.79 -15.70
CA LYS A 109 -3.22 -6.03 -16.81
C LYS A 109 -2.58 -6.33 -18.16
N LYS A 110 -1.29 -6.72 -18.17
CA LYS A 110 -0.57 -7.00 -19.42
C LYS A 110 0.34 -8.22 -19.27
N THR A 111 0.38 -9.03 -20.31
CA THR A 111 1.31 -10.16 -20.41
C THR A 111 2.16 -9.97 -21.67
N PHE A 112 3.46 -10.00 -21.51
CA PHE A 112 4.43 -10.10 -22.60
C PHE A 112 4.78 -11.57 -22.80
N ASN A 113 4.96 -11.99 -24.06
CA ASN A 113 5.35 -13.36 -24.38
C ASN A 113 6.80 -13.37 -24.90
N GLY A 114 7.63 -14.20 -24.31
CA GLY A 114 9.05 -14.34 -24.61
C GLY A 114 9.94 -13.39 -23.83
N LEU A 115 10.99 -13.96 -23.26
CA LEU A 115 12.05 -13.23 -22.56
C LEU A 115 13.02 -12.63 -23.59
N THR A 116 12.68 -11.46 -24.12
CA THR A 116 13.51 -10.72 -25.07
C THR A 116 13.93 -9.37 -24.51
N PRO A 117 15.08 -8.80 -24.94
CA PRO A 117 15.51 -7.47 -24.53
C PRO A 117 14.45 -6.40 -24.80
N GLU A 118 13.74 -6.49 -25.92
CA GLU A 118 12.71 -5.54 -26.34
C GLU A 118 11.52 -5.56 -25.38
N ASN A 119 11.08 -6.76 -24.96
CA ASN A 119 9.99 -6.91 -23.99
C ASN A 119 10.38 -6.35 -22.63
N ILE A 120 11.58 -6.65 -22.15
CA ILE A 120 12.09 -6.12 -20.87
C ILE A 120 12.17 -4.60 -20.94
N GLN A 121 12.75 -4.04 -22.00
CA GLN A 121 12.85 -2.58 -22.16
C GLN A 121 11.46 -1.92 -22.17
N ALA A 122 10.51 -2.50 -22.92
CA ALA A 122 9.14 -1.97 -22.95
C ALA A 122 8.44 -2.00 -21.58
N MET A 123 8.67 -3.06 -20.81
CA MET A 123 8.13 -3.17 -19.43
C MET A 123 8.73 -2.10 -18.51
N HIS A 124 10.04 -1.87 -18.57
CA HIS A 124 10.72 -0.82 -17.80
C HIS A 124 10.20 0.56 -18.15
N ILE A 125 10.18 0.92 -19.44
CA ILE A 125 9.66 2.22 -19.90
C ILE A 125 8.24 2.46 -19.38
N GLN A 126 7.37 1.45 -19.49
CA GLN A 126 5.99 1.59 -19.03
C GLN A 126 5.91 1.74 -17.49
N GLN A 127 6.74 1.00 -16.73
CA GLN A 127 6.76 1.11 -15.26
C GLN A 127 7.29 2.47 -14.81
N GLU A 128 8.36 2.95 -15.41
CA GLU A 128 9.00 4.23 -15.08
C GLU A 128 8.14 5.44 -15.45
N SER A 129 7.20 5.28 -16.39
CA SER A 129 6.24 6.35 -16.76
C SER A 129 5.33 6.79 -15.61
N GLY A 130 5.20 5.99 -14.54
CA GLY A 130 4.30 6.24 -13.42
C GLY A 130 2.80 6.16 -13.77
N THR A 131 2.46 5.75 -15.01
CA THR A 131 1.06 5.66 -15.48
C THR A 131 0.53 4.24 -15.51
N MET A 132 1.36 3.25 -15.13
CA MET A 132 0.97 1.84 -15.12
C MET A 132 -0.08 1.57 -14.04
N MET A 133 -1.23 1.06 -14.45
CA MET A 133 -2.25 0.54 -13.55
C MET A 133 -2.19 -0.98 -13.48
N GLY A 134 -2.07 -1.52 -12.26
CA GLY A 134 -1.96 -2.96 -12.03
C GLY A 134 -0.56 -3.50 -12.31
N LYS A 135 -0.48 -4.77 -12.72
CA LYS A 135 0.79 -5.49 -12.91
C LYS A 135 0.97 -5.95 -14.35
N GLN A 136 2.20 -5.94 -14.81
CA GLN A 136 2.63 -6.59 -16.04
C GLN A 136 3.49 -7.80 -15.70
N VAL A 137 3.34 -8.86 -16.48
CA VAL A 137 4.08 -10.10 -16.34
C VAL A 137 4.70 -10.51 -17.67
N LEU A 138 5.78 -11.27 -17.60
CA LEU A 138 6.42 -11.87 -18.76
C LEU A 138 6.23 -13.40 -18.67
N ARG A 139 5.75 -13.99 -19.75
CA ARG A 139 5.66 -15.44 -19.89
C ARG A 139 6.87 -15.91 -20.68
N LEU A 140 7.60 -16.89 -20.14
CA LEU A 140 8.70 -17.59 -20.80
C LEU A 140 8.19 -18.46 -21.94
#